data_bf909997a98cdb6d11957cba78327a3c
#
_entry.id   bf909997a98cdb6d11957cba78327a3c
#
_cell.length_a   1.000
_cell.length_b   1.000
_cell.length_c   1.000
_cell.angle_alpha   90.00
_cell.angle_beta   90.00
_cell.angle_gamma   90.00
#
_symmetry.space_group_name_H-M   'P 1'
#
loop_
_entity.id
_entity.type
_entity.pdbx_description
1 polymer ?
#
loop_
_entity_poly.entity_id
_entity_poly.type
_entity_poly.pdbx_seq_one_letter_code
_entity_poly.pdbx_strand_id
1 'polypeptide(L)'
;MKRLKTYLTDEHGVYKWEWGVLGLLLMIPFISFAYGDLKSIIHYEINFTGSILKGGGLQNFYTYCMNQVKFYIDHSIEGVSYATYDFPMYIVLGIWGIPLYIYEQIIGIDPTYFFWPLFYGKSIYIVALVISAYLIYRICKELGINSQNSIWGSFGFASSILVVTNVCIIGQSDILGIVWILLGILALLQKKEWKFVIYFMIAISFKQFALFIFVPLLLLTDKRIIRIIGKMIVAVSPTLVSGIPFYGNTEAMEIKKKFSNEMLEMLTAAKVPFLNRDIPLVIILLGGV
;
A
#
# COMPACT_ATOMS: atom_id res chain seq x y z
N MET A 1 29.45 -3.34 -25.38
CA MET A 1 28.07 -3.46 -25.90
C MET A 1 27.68 -4.86 -26.40
N LYS A 2 28.46 -5.56 -27.25
CA LYS A 2 28.12 -6.94 -27.69
C LYS A 2 27.89 -7.90 -26.52
N ARG A 3 28.77 -7.96 -25.50
CA ARG A 3 28.62 -8.82 -24.31
C ARG A 3 27.35 -8.55 -23.50
N LEU A 4 26.96 -7.29 -23.34
CA LEU A 4 25.74 -6.92 -22.64
C LEU A 4 24.48 -7.37 -23.41
N LYS A 5 24.50 -7.21 -24.75
CA LYS A 5 23.41 -7.68 -25.61
C LYS A 5 23.27 -9.20 -25.57
N THR A 6 24.39 -9.94 -25.62
CA THR A 6 24.37 -11.39 -25.49
C THR A 6 23.84 -11.84 -24.13
N TYR A 7 24.25 -11.17 -23.03
CA TYR A 7 23.78 -11.45 -21.69
C TYR A 7 22.27 -11.25 -21.55
N LEU A 8 21.73 -10.15 -22.08
CA LEU A 8 20.29 -9.83 -22.04
C LEU A 8 19.44 -10.73 -22.97
N THR A 9 20.05 -11.36 -23.97
CA THR A 9 19.38 -12.25 -24.91
C THR A 9 19.68 -13.74 -24.66
N ASP A 10 20.51 -14.04 -23.67
CA ASP A 10 20.87 -15.40 -23.33
C ASP A 10 19.68 -16.18 -22.75
N GLU A 11 19.59 -17.48 -23.07
CA GLU A 11 18.44 -18.31 -22.71
C GLU A 11 18.35 -18.63 -21.20
N HIS A 12 19.32 -18.24 -20.41
CA HIS A 12 19.45 -18.67 -19.02
C HIS A 12 18.60 -17.88 -18.00
N GLY A 13 18.02 -16.72 -18.35
CA GLY A 13 17.26 -15.89 -17.41
C GLY A 13 18.13 -15.27 -16.31
N VAL A 14 17.49 -14.85 -15.22
CA VAL A 14 18.19 -14.28 -14.05
C VAL A 14 18.85 -15.39 -13.25
N TYR A 15 20.17 -15.29 -13.01
CA TYR A 15 20.91 -16.26 -12.22
C TYR A 15 20.61 -16.13 -10.71
N LYS A 16 20.78 -17.22 -9.97
CA LYS A 16 20.56 -17.23 -8.51
C LYS A 16 21.44 -16.22 -7.77
N TRP A 17 22.67 -16.02 -8.21
CA TRP A 17 23.58 -15.04 -7.59
C TRP A 17 23.13 -13.60 -7.79
N GLU A 18 22.44 -13.28 -8.89
CA GLU A 18 21.87 -11.94 -9.15
C GLU A 18 20.75 -11.62 -8.18
N TRP A 19 19.90 -12.60 -7.85
CA TRP A 19 18.94 -12.48 -6.77
C TRP A 19 19.62 -12.27 -5.42
N GLY A 20 20.76 -12.95 -5.19
CA GLY A 20 21.57 -12.74 -3.99
C GLY A 20 22.14 -11.33 -3.90
N VAL A 21 22.70 -10.81 -5.01
CA VAL A 21 23.19 -9.42 -5.08
C VAL A 21 22.05 -8.43 -4.90
N LEU A 22 20.90 -8.64 -5.56
CA LEU A 22 19.73 -7.79 -5.36
C LEU A 22 19.30 -7.79 -3.90
N GLY A 23 19.21 -8.97 -3.27
CA GLY A 23 18.87 -9.08 -1.84
C GLY A 23 19.82 -8.28 -0.95
N LEU A 24 21.13 -8.36 -1.19
CA LEU A 24 22.13 -7.56 -0.46
C LEU A 24 21.95 -6.06 -0.70
N LEU A 25 21.71 -5.64 -1.96
CA LEU A 25 21.47 -4.24 -2.30
C LEU A 25 20.18 -3.70 -1.68
N LEU A 26 19.14 -4.52 -1.55
CA LEU A 26 17.89 -4.15 -0.88
C LEU A 26 18.06 -4.07 0.65
N MET A 27 18.91 -4.91 1.23
CA MET A 27 19.18 -4.91 2.67
C MET A 27 19.86 -3.61 3.13
N ILE A 28 20.74 -3.03 2.33
CA ILE A 28 21.41 -1.76 2.67
C ILE A 28 20.41 -0.64 2.95
N PRO A 29 19.54 -0.22 2.01
CA PRO A 29 18.57 0.84 2.27
C PRO A 29 17.51 0.43 3.31
N PHE A 30 17.15 -0.86 3.36
CA PHE A 30 16.21 -1.37 4.34
C PHE A 30 16.71 -1.19 5.79
N ILE A 31 18.00 -1.41 6.04
CA ILE A 31 18.62 -1.25 7.36
C ILE A 31 18.96 0.22 7.65
N SER A 32 19.47 0.95 6.64
CA SER A 32 20.08 2.27 6.84
C SER A 32 19.08 3.43 6.91
N PHE A 33 17.86 3.27 6.40
CA PHE A 33 16.91 4.37 6.31
C PHE A 33 15.63 4.12 7.12
N ALA A 34 15.22 5.14 7.87
CA ALA A 34 13.94 5.19 8.59
C ALA A 34 13.40 6.62 8.49
N TYR A 35 12.44 6.84 7.59
CA TYR A 35 11.82 8.15 7.41
C TYR A 35 10.55 8.32 8.24
N GLY A 36 10.03 9.56 8.32
CA GLY A 36 8.92 9.95 9.16
C GLY A 36 7.66 9.09 9.00
N ASP A 37 7.31 8.70 7.78
CA ASP A 37 6.14 7.86 7.51
C ASP A 37 6.24 6.50 8.22
N LEU A 38 7.44 5.90 8.27
CA LEU A 38 7.65 4.64 8.96
C LEU A 38 7.36 4.74 10.46
N LYS A 39 7.80 5.82 11.11
CA LYS A 39 7.51 6.04 12.54
C LYS A 39 6.01 6.14 12.80
N SER A 40 5.30 6.92 11.97
CA SER A 40 3.84 7.04 12.04
C SER A 40 3.15 5.68 11.88
N ILE A 41 3.62 4.87 10.94
CA ILE A 41 3.04 3.55 10.68
C ILE A 41 3.27 2.61 11.89
N ILE A 42 4.45 2.61 12.48
CA ILE A 42 4.72 1.84 13.69
C ILE A 42 3.81 2.28 14.85
N HIS A 43 3.57 3.58 15.00
CA HIS A 43 2.60 4.06 15.98
C HIS A 43 1.18 3.58 15.68
N TYR A 44 0.74 3.50 14.40
CA TYR A 44 -0.55 2.93 14.06
C TYR A 44 -0.63 1.43 14.37
N GLU A 45 0.46 0.69 14.10
CA GLU A 45 0.57 -0.73 14.45
C GLU A 45 0.38 -0.96 15.94
N ILE A 46 1.03 -0.17 16.78
CA ILE A 46 0.96 -0.23 18.24
C ILE A 46 -0.42 0.25 18.73
N ASN A 47 -0.88 1.38 18.22
CA ASN A 47 -2.13 2.00 18.64
C ASN A 47 -3.36 1.15 18.32
N PHE A 48 -3.30 0.26 17.33
CA PHE A 48 -4.37 -0.69 17.05
C PHE A 48 -4.61 -1.59 18.27
N THR A 49 -3.58 -2.24 18.78
CA THR A 49 -3.66 -3.08 19.98
C THR A 49 -3.95 -2.25 21.23
N GLY A 50 -3.34 -1.06 21.35
CA GLY A 50 -3.58 -0.12 22.43
C GLY A 50 -5.03 0.34 22.51
N SER A 51 -5.68 0.60 21.39
CA SER A 51 -7.10 0.99 21.35
C SER A 51 -8.03 -0.09 21.87
N ILE A 52 -7.72 -1.37 21.60
CA ILE A 52 -8.47 -2.52 22.10
C ILE A 52 -8.33 -2.65 23.62
N LEU A 53 -7.09 -2.59 24.12
CA LEU A 53 -6.78 -2.90 25.51
C LEU A 53 -6.93 -1.71 26.47
N LYS A 54 -6.65 -0.50 26.01
CA LYS A 54 -6.62 0.72 26.83
C LYS A 54 -7.60 1.79 26.36
N GLY A 55 -7.97 1.78 25.07
CA GLY A 55 -8.80 2.81 24.45
C GLY A 55 -10.32 2.55 24.49
N GLY A 56 -10.76 1.47 25.14
CA GLY A 56 -12.20 1.13 25.23
C GLY A 56 -12.74 0.40 23.99
N GLY A 57 -11.88 -0.12 23.11
CA GLY A 57 -12.25 -0.96 21.97
C GLY A 57 -11.98 -0.35 20.60
N LEU A 58 -12.18 -1.17 19.57
CA LEU A 58 -11.88 -0.79 18.17
C LEU A 58 -12.68 0.42 17.68
N GLN A 59 -13.92 0.62 18.18
CA GLN A 59 -14.76 1.77 17.82
C GLN A 59 -14.12 3.11 18.18
N ASN A 60 -13.16 3.13 19.10
CA ASN A 60 -12.43 4.31 19.52
C ASN A 60 -11.05 4.46 18.86
N PHE A 61 -10.71 3.62 17.91
CA PHE A 61 -9.37 3.55 17.31
C PHE A 61 -8.85 4.91 16.83
N TYR A 62 -9.62 5.63 16.01
CA TYR A 62 -9.18 6.93 15.48
C TYR A 62 -9.03 7.99 16.56
N THR A 63 -9.95 8.02 17.55
CA THR A 63 -9.81 8.92 18.70
C THR A 63 -8.61 8.56 19.56
N TYR A 64 -8.35 7.26 19.76
CA TYR A 64 -7.17 6.80 20.49
C TYR A 64 -5.89 7.23 19.77
N CYS A 65 -5.77 6.98 18.45
CA CYS A 65 -4.64 7.44 17.66
C CYS A 65 -4.44 8.95 17.73
N MET A 66 -5.53 9.72 17.62
CA MET A 66 -5.48 11.18 17.72
C MET A 66 -4.93 11.65 19.07
N ASN A 67 -5.40 11.06 20.17
CA ASN A 67 -4.92 11.40 21.52
C ASN A 67 -3.44 11.04 21.70
N GLN A 68 -2.99 9.90 21.15
CA GLN A 68 -1.58 9.52 21.14
C GLN A 68 -0.72 10.52 20.34
N VAL A 69 -1.19 10.95 19.17
CA VAL A 69 -0.48 11.98 18.38
C VAL A 69 -0.37 13.29 19.13
N LYS A 70 -1.45 13.76 19.79
CA LYS A 70 -1.39 14.96 20.64
C LYS A 70 -0.36 14.79 21.75
N PHE A 71 -0.37 13.66 22.46
CA PHE A 71 0.60 13.34 23.48
C PHE A 71 2.05 13.38 22.94
N TYR A 72 2.31 12.78 21.77
CA TYR A 72 3.64 12.76 21.14
C TYR A 72 4.11 14.16 20.75
N ILE A 73 3.23 15.00 20.21
CA ILE A 73 3.53 16.40 19.86
C ILE A 73 3.90 17.19 21.13
N ASP A 74 3.13 17.05 22.20
CA ASP A 74 3.35 17.74 23.47
C ASP A 74 4.69 17.34 24.11
N HIS A 75 5.19 16.13 23.81
CA HIS A 75 6.49 15.62 24.29
C HIS A 75 7.62 15.75 23.25
N SER A 76 7.41 16.53 22.17
CA SER A 76 8.38 16.79 21.11
C SER A 76 8.89 15.51 20.41
N ILE A 77 8.04 14.48 20.30
CA ILE A 77 8.32 13.25 19.55
C ILE A 77 8.02 13.50 18.08
N GLU A 78 9.06 13.41 17.24
CA GLU A 78 8.97 13.66 15.81
C GLU A 78 8.50 12.44 15.01
N GLY A 79 8.01 12.69 13.80
CA GLY A 79 7.66 11.64 12.84
C GLY A 79 6.32 10.96 13.14
N VAL A 80 5.41 11.66 13.81
CA VAL A 80 4.05 11.20 14.08
C VAL A 80 3.04 11.90 13.18
N SER A 81 2.00 11.18 12.78
CA SER A 81 0.89 11.75 12.00
C SER A 81 -0.44 11.14 12.42
N TYR A 82 -1.54 11.84 12.07
CA TYR A 82 -2.88 11.35 12.32
C TYR A 82 -3.24 10.14 11.45
N ALA A 83 -4.03 9.22 11.98
CA ALA A 83 -4.52 8.05 11.26
C ALA A 83 -5.53 8.49 10.17
N THR A 84 -5.13 8.41 8.90
CA THR A 84 -5.91 8.90 7.75
C THR A 84 -6.35 7.81 6.78
N TYR A 85 -5.78 6.60 6.89
CA TYR A 85 -6.19 5.46 6.06
C TYR A 85 -7.56 4.91 6.43
N ASP A 86 -8.13 4.11 5.56
CA ASP A 86 -9.33 3.35 5.87
C ASP A 86 -9.01 2.20 6.85
N PHE A 87 -10.00 1.86 7.69
CA PHE A 87 -9.80 0.95 8.82
C PHE A 87 -9.24 -0.43 8.45
N PRO A 88 -9.60 -1.07 7.32
CA PRO A 88 -9.04 -2.37 6.95
C PRO A 88 -7.50 -2.40 6.86
N MET A 89 -6.87 -1.31 6.47
CA MET A 89 -5.40 -1.21 6.47
C MET A 89 -4.84 -1.34 7.88
N TYR A 90 -5.46 -0.69 8.86
CA TYR A 90 -5.01 -0.74 10.26
C TYR A 90 -5.19 -2.10 10.92
N ILE A 91 -6.16 -2.91 10.45
CA ILE A 91 -6.28 -4.31 10.91
C ILE A 91 -5.03 -5.10 10.56
N VAL A 92 -4.55 -4.99 9.31
CA VAL A 92 -3.35 -5.72 8.86
C VAL A 92 -2.10 -5.21 9.58
N LEU A 93 -1.93 -3.89 9.64
CA LEU A 93 -0.81 -3.27 10.35
C LEU A 93 -0.84 -3.60 11.85
N GLY A 94 -2.00 -3.52 12.48
CA GLY A 94 -2.16 -3.78 13.91
C GLY A 94 -1.90 -5.23 14.30
N ILE A 95 -2.33 -6.20 13.47
CA ILE A 95 -2.01 -7.62 13.70
C ILE A 95 -0.49 -7.83 13.59
N TRP A 96 0.16 -7.22 12.59
CA TRP A 96 1.61 -7.27 12.45
C TRP A 96 2.32 -6.61 13.64
N GLY A 97 1.76 -5.50 14.13
CA GLY A 97 2.31 -4.70 15.22
C GLY A 97 2.14 -5.25 16.64
N ILE A 98 1.44 -6.37 16.84
CA ILE A 98 1.27 -6.95 18.18
C ILE A 98 2.61 -7.13 18.94
N PRO A 99 3.68 -7.67 18.34
CA PRO A 99 4.98 -7.75 19.02
C PRO A 99 5.58 -6.40 19.38
N LEU A 100 5.34 -5.36 18.58
CA LEU A 100 5.81 -4.01 18.86
C LEU A 100 5.07 -3.39 20.05
N TYR A 101 3.75 -3.62 20.14
CA TYR A 101 2.96 -3.21 21.30
C TYR A 101 3.48 -3.88 22.58
N ILE A 102 3.75 -5.19 22.55
CA ILE A 102 4.33 -5.91 23.71
C ILE A 102 5.70 -5.33 24.08
N TYR A 103 6.54 -5.07 23.08
CA TYR A 103 7.86 -4.47 23.29
C TYR A 103 7.75 -3.11 23.97
N GLU A 104 6.85 -2.23 23.52
CA GLU A 104 6.59 -0.92 24.14
C GLU A 104 6.18 -1.06 25.61
N GLN A 105 5.27 -2.02 25.92
CA GLN A 105 4.81 -2.23 27.28
C GLN A 105 5.93 -2.72 28.24
N ILE A 106 6.92 -3.45 27.70
CA ILE A 106 8.06 -3.96 28.49
C ILE A 106 9.11 -2.87 28.73
N ILE A 107 9.42 -2.11 27.70
CA ILE A 107 10.50 -1.11 27.75
C ILE A 107 10.00 0.21 28.38
N GLY A 108 8.72 0.55 28.21
CA GLY A 108 8.11 1.79 28.72
C GLY A 108 8.60 3.07 27.99
N ILE A 109 9.23 2.92 26.82
CA ILE A 109 9.77 4.01 25.99
C ILE A 109 9.27 3.80 24.57
N ASP A 110 9.06 4.90 23.80
CA ASP A 110 8.65 4.85 22.40
C ASP A 110 9.57 3.92 21.59
N PRO A 111 9.03 2.86 20.97
CA PRO A 111 9.80 1.88 20.22
C PRO A 111 10.53 2.48 19.02
N THR A 112 10.07 3.60 18.47
CA THR A 112 10.67 4.22 17.28
C THR A 112 12.07 4.80 17.52
N TYR A 113 12.50 4.88 18.76
CA TYR A 113 13.90 5.21 19.10
C TYR A 113 14.87 4.04 18.95
N PHE A 114 14.37 2.82 18.77
CA PHE A 114 15.21 1.63 18.71
C PHE A 114 15.25 1.03 17.32
N PHE A 115 16.39 0.50 16.93
CA PHE A 115 16.61 -0.10 15.62
C PHE A 115 15.68 -1.31 15.37
N TRP A 116 15.51 -2.19 16.37
CA TRP A 116 14.77 -3.43 16.18
C TRP A 116 13.28 -3.20 15.84
N PRO A 117 12.53 -2.36 16.55
CA PRO A 117 11.16 -2.03 16.21
C PRO A 117 11.01 -1.42 14.81
N LEU A 118 11.93 -0.51 14.42
CA LEU A 118 11.94 0.07 13.08
C LEU A 118 12.17 -1.00 12.01
N PHE A 119 13.11 -1.90 12.23
CA PHE A 119 13.39 -3.02 11.34
C PHE A 119 12.20 -3.97 11.25
N TYR A 120 11.61 -4.35 12.38
CA TYR A 120 10.46 -5.25 12.43
C TYR A 120 9.22 -4.65 11.75
N GLY A 121 8.82 -3.42 12.10
CA GLY A 121 7.65 -2.76 11.49
C GLY A 121 7.78 -2.67 9.97
N LYS A 122 8.98 -2.36 9.50
CA LYS A 122 9.27 -2.29 8.06
C LYS A 122 9.26 -3.65 7.34
N SER A 123 9.46 -4.76 8.07
CA SER A 123 9.61 -6.10 7.46
C SER A 123 8.36 -6.59 6.72
N ILE A 124 7.15 -6.13 7.09
CA ILE A 124 5.90 -6.46 6.37
C ILE A 124 5.97 -6.04 4.89
N TYR A 125 6.65 -4.93 4.59
CA TYR A 125 6.77 -4.44 3.22
C TYR A 125 7.73 -5.28 2.37
N ILE A 126 8.78 -5.84 2.98
CA ILE A 126 9.65 -6.81 2.30
C ILE A 126 8.89 -8.10 1.99
N VAL A 127 8.08 -8.58 2.93
CA VAL A 127 7.21 -9.75 2.67
C VAL A 127 6.25 -9.45 1.51
N ALA A 128 5.62 -8.27 1.50
CA ALA A 128 4.74 -7.84 0.42
C ALA A 128 5.49 -7.69 -0.92
N LEU A 129 6.73 -7.20 -0.92
CA LEU A 129 7.58 -7.11 -2.10
C LEU A 129 7.87 -8.49 -2.71
N VAL A 130 8.26 -9.45 -1.87
CA VAL A 130 8.52 -10.84 -2.33
C VAL A 130 7.26 -11.46 -2.91
N ILE A 131 6.11 -11.31 -2.25
CA ILE A 131 4.82 -11.78 -2.75
C ILE A 131 4.47 -11.12 -4.08
N SER A 132 4.65 -9.80 -4.20
CA SER A 132 4.37 -9.04 -5.43
C SER A 132 5.25 -9.51 -6.59
N ALA A 133 6.55 -9.70 -6.35
CA ALA A 133 7.48 -10.22 -7.35
C ALA A 133 7.07 -11.64 -7.83
N TYR A 134 6.66 -12.51 -6.91
CA TYR A 134 6.13 -13.83 -7.24
C TYR A 134 4.82 -13.76 -8.05
N LEU A 135 3.92 -12.86 -7.69
CA LEU A 135 2.65 -12.67 -8.40
C LEU A 135 2.87 -12.16 -9.83
N ILE A 136 3.84 -11.27 -10.05
CA ILE A 136 4.22 -10.82 -11.39
C ILE A 136 4.73 -12.01 -12.23
N TYR A 137 5.59 -12.86 -11.66
CA TYR A 137 5.99 -14.08 -12.32
C TYR A 137 4.79 -14.94 -12.73
N ARG A 138 3.82 -15.13 -11.81
CA ARG A 138 2.59 -15.91 -12.08
C ARG A 138 1.73 -15.29 -13.17
N ILE A 139 1.55 -13.96 -13.16
CA ILE A 139 0.82 -13.22 -14.18
C ILE A 139 1.46 -13.39 -15.55
N CYS A 140 2.78 -13.24 -15.65
CA CYS A 140 3.52 -13.45 -16.88
C CYS A 140 3.32 -14.88 -17.42
N LYS A 141 3.30 -15.88 -16.54
CA LYS A 141 3.04 -17.28 -16.92
C LYS A 141 1.62 -17.48 -17.45
N GLU A 142 0.62 -16.89 -16.83
CA GLU A 142 -0.79 -16.94 -17.30
C GLU A 142 -0.96 -16.23 -18.66
N LEU A 143 -0.15 -15.23 -18.96
CA LEU A 143 -0.10 -14.55 -20.27
C LEU A 143 0.65 -15.35 -21.34
N GLY A 144 1.15 -16.55 -21.03
CA GLY A 144 1.89 -17.40 -21.96
C GLY A 144 3.35 -16.98 -22.17
N ILE A 145 3.87 -16.05 -21.37
CA ILE A 145 5.25 -15.62 -21.43
C ILE A 145 6.15 -16.78 -20.96
N ASN A 146 7.28 -16.99 -21.65
CA ASN A 146 8.24 -18.01 -21.26
C ASN A 146 8.78 -17.78 -19.84
N SER A 147 9.31 -18.84 -19.21
CA SER A 147 9.75 -18.78 -17.81
C SER A 147 10.86 -17.76 -17.58
N GLN A 148 11.77 -17.62 -18.52
CA GLN A 148 12.91 -16.73 -18.47
C GLN A 148 12.46 -15.26 -18.41
N ASN A 149 11.62 -14.82 -19.36
CA ASN A 149 11.09 -13.46 -19.41
C ASN A 149 10.17 -13.19 -18.21
N SER A 150 9.46 -14.20 -17.72
CA SER A 150 8.65 -14.09 -16.50
C SER A 150 9.51 -13.81 -15.26
N ILE A 151 10.68 -14.46 -15.15
CA ILE A 151 11.65 -14.19 -14.07
C ILE A 151 12.26 -12.80 -14.23
N TRP A 152 12.61 -12.38 -15.46
CA TRP A 152 13.08 -11.01 -15.71
C TRP A 152 12.05 -9.95 -15.34
N GLY A 153 10.77 -10.16 -15.62
CA GLY A 153 9.69 -9.25 -15.20
C GLY A 153 9.62 -9.13 -13.68
N SER A 154 9.70 -10.24 -12.97
CA SER A 154 9.72 -10.29 -11.51
C SER A 154 10.95 -9.60 -10.91
N PHE A 155 12.13 -9.87 -11.46
CA PHE A 155 13.39 -9.26 -11.06
C PHE A 155 13.40 -7.74 -11.33
N GLY A 156 12.95 -7.33 -12.53
CA GLY A 156 12.85 -5.91 -12.92
C GLY A 156 11.90 -5.13 -12.00
N PHE A 157 10.79 -5.73 -11.58
CA PHE A 157 9.91 -5.12 -10.59
C PHE A 157 10.62 -4.94 -9.25
N ALA A 158 11.24 -6.01 -8.71
CA ALA A 158 11.89 -5.99 -7.41
C ALA A 158 13.12 -5.06 -7.37
N SER A 159 13.81 -4.87 -8.50
CA SER A 159 14.98 -3.99 -8.64
C SER A 159 14.61 -2.56 -9.08
N SER A 160 13.33 -2.29 -9.36
CA SER A 160 12.89 -0.94 -9.77
C SER A 160 13.18 0.08 -8.67
N ILE A 161 13.83 1.19 -9.06
CA ILE A 161 14.17 2.27 -8.13
C ILE A 161 12.94 2.81 -7.38
N LEU A 162 11.79 2.89 -8.04
CA LEU A 162 10.55 3.33 -7.41
C LEU A 162 10.10 2.36 -6.31
N VAL A 163 10.17 1.06 -6.57
CA VAL A 163 9.79 0.03 -5.61
C VAL A 163 10.78 -0.01 -4.44
N VAL A 164 12.08 0.05 -4.74
CA VAL A 164 13.13 0.07 -3.71
C VAL A 164 12.99 1.28 -2.81
N THR A 165 12.78 2.46 -3.38
CA THR A 165 12.60 3.70 -2.61
C THR A 165 11.38 3.61 -1.69
N ASN A 166 10.22 3.21 -2.24
CA ASN A 166 8.99 3.15 -1.46
C ASN A 166 9.03 2.07 -0.38
N VAL A 167 9.57 0.90 -0.68
CA VAL A 167 9.56 -0.26 0.23
C VAL A 167 10.73 -0.22 1.21
N CYS A 168 11.95 -0.01 0.70
CA CYS A 168 13.16 -0.15 1.51
C CYS A 168 13.62 1.14 2.16
N ILE A 169 13.28 2.30 1.60
CA ILE A 169 13.73 3.61 2.13
C ILE A 169 12.60 4.26 2.94
N ILE A 170 11.47 4.51 2.32
CA ILE A 170 10.37 5.24 2.95
C ILE A 170 9.51 4.33 3.85
N GLY A 171 9.37 3.04 3.50
CA GLY A 171 8.51 2.12 4.23
C GLY A 171 7.03 2.41 4.03
N GLN A 172 6.62 2.73 2.77
CA GLN A 172 5.23 3.03 2.47
C GLN A 172 4.37 1.78 2.38
N SER A 173 3.16 1.90 2.91
CA SER A 173 2.15 0.82 2.93
C SER A 173 1.53 0.50 1.57
N ASP A 174 1.86 1.25 0.51
CA ASP A 174 1.29 1.08 -0.84
C ASP A 174 1.54 -0.30 -1.42
N ILE A 175 2.68 -0.91 -1.11
CA ILE A 175 3.03 -2.26 -1.56
C ILE A 175 2.01 -3.31 -1.07
N LEU A 176 1.37 -3.11 0.08
CA LEU A 176 0.31 -4.00 0.57
C LEU A 176 -0.91 -3.95 -0.35
N GLY A 177 -1.29 -2.76 -0.82
CA GLY A 177 -2.35 -2.61 -1.82
C GLY A 177 -1.99 -3.24 -3.16
N ILE A 178 -0.73 -3.11 -3.60
CA ILE A 178 -0.22 -3.71 -4.85
C ILE A 178 -0.35 -5.23 -4.83
N VAL A 179 -0.09 -5.90 -3.71
CA VAL A 179 -0.30 -7.37 -3.60
C VAL A 179 -1.73 -7.75 -3.99
N TRP A 180 -2.73 -7.04 -3.47
CA TRP A 180 -4.14 -7.33 -3.75
C TRP A 180 -4.54 -6.97 -5.18
N ILE A 181 -3.99 -5.89 -5.76
CA ILE A 181 -4.17 -5.56 -7.18
C ILE A 181 -3.63 -6.69 -8.05
N LEU A 182 -2.42 -7.17 -7.80
CA LEU A 182 -1.80 -8.25 -8.57
C LEU A 182 -2.58 -9.57 -8.43
N LEU A 183 -3.10 -9.90 -7.24
CA LEU A 183 -4.00 -11.04 -7.03
C LEU A 183 -5.29 -10.87 -7.85
N GLY A 184 -5.85 -9.66 -7.90
CA GLY A 184 -7.02 -9.34 -8.71
C GLY A 184 -6.75 -9.55 -10.21
N ILE A 185 -5.65 -9.03 -10.73
CA ILE A 185 -5.24 -9.22 -12.12
C ILE A 185 -5.04 -10.71 -12.44
N LEU A 186 -4.36 -11.45 -11.56
CA LEU A 186 -4.17 -12.89 -11.73
C LEU A 186 -5.52 -13.64 -11.75
N ALA A 187 -6.44 -13.29 -10.86
CA ALA A 187 -7.78 -13.89 -10.83
C ALA A 187 -8.58 -13.59 -12.12
N LEU A 188 -8.42 -12.37 -12.65
CA LEU A 188 -9.03 -11.97 -13.92
C LEU A 188 -8.53 -12.82 -15.09
N LEU A 189 -7.21 -12.97 -15.22
CA LEU A 189 -6.58 -13.80 -16.25
C LEU A 189 -7.03 -15.27 -16.14
N GLN A 190 -7.22 -15.76 -14.92
CA GLN A 190 -7.76 -17.09 -14.64
C GLN A 190 -9.28 -17.20 -14.81
N LYS A 191 -9.95 -16.15 -15.30
CA LYS A 191 -11.41 -16.09 -15.49
C LYS A 191 -12.22 -16.32 -14.20
N LYS A 192 -11.67 -15.99 -13.04
CA LYS A 192 -12.30 -16.12 -11.72
C LYS A 192 -12.93 -14.78 -11.30
N GLU A 193 -14.07 -14.44 -11.91
CA GLU A 193 -14.71 -13.12 -11.78
C GLU A 193 -14.91 -12.66 -10.33
N TRP A 194 -15.44 -13.50 -9.45
CA TRP A 194 -15.69 -13.11 -8.06
C TRP A 194 -14.40 -12.92 -7.26
N LYS A 195 -13.35 -13.72 -7.53
CA LYS A 195 -12.05 -13.51 -6.89
C LYS A 195 -11.43 -12.19 -7.35
N PHE A 196 -11.57 -11.84 -8.64
CA PHE A 196 -11.16 -10.54 -9.15
C PHE A 196 -11.80 -9.39 -8.36
N VAL A 197 -13.15 -9.42 -8.21
CA VAL A 197 -13.87 -8.37 -7.47
C VAL A 197 -13.46 -8.32 -6.00
N ILE A 198 -13.37 -9.48 -5.31
CA ILE A 198 -12.99 -9.55 -3.89
C ILE A 198 -11.56 -9.03 -3.67
N TYR A 199 -10.60 -9.39 -4.52
CA TYR A 199 -9.24 -8.90 -4.36
C TYR A 199 -9.13 -7.39 -4.60
N PHE A 200 -9.86 -6.86 -5.59
CA PHE A 200 -9.93 -5.41 -5.77
C PHE A 200 -10.71 -4.71 -4.66
N MET A 201 -11.73 -5.32 -4.11
CA MET A 201 -12.43 -4.84 -2.92
C MET A 201 -11.46 -4.60 -1.74
N ILE A 202 -10.56 -5.55 -1.49
CA ILE A 202 -9.52 -5.40 -0.46
C ILE A 202 -8.50 -4.34 -0.88
N ALA A 203 -8.03 -4.35 -2.13
CA ALA A 203 -7.09 -3.37 -2.64
C ALA A 203 -7.60 -1.92 -2.48
N ILE A 204 -8.86 -1.67 -2.85
CA ILE A 204 -9.51 -0.35 -2.76
C ILE A 204 -9.64 0.10 -1.31
N SER A 205 -9.97 -0.82 -0.40
CA SER A 205 -10.06 -0.51 1.03
C SER A 205 -8.68 -0.21 1.67
N PHE A 206 -7.59 -0.63 1.04
CA PHE A 206 -6.24 -0.27 1.46
C PHE A 206 -5.82 1.06 0.86
N LYS A 207 -6.03 1.22 -0.46
CA LYS A 207 -5.65 2.42 -1.20
C LYS A 207 -6.62 2.67 -2.35
N GLN A 208 -7.27 3.81 -2.33
CA GLN A 208 -8.30 4.18 -3.30
C GLN A 208 -7.79 4.24 -4.75
N PHE A 209 -6.48 4.42 -4.98
CA PHE A 209 -5.93 4.39 -6.35
C PHE A 209 -6.15 3.06 -7.09
N ALA A 210 -6.40 1.97 -6.38
CA ALA A 210 -6.77 0.70 -6.98
C ALA A 210 -8.05 0.78 -7.85
N LEU A 211 -8.93 1.78 -7.61
CA LEU A 211 -10.09 2.05 -8.44
C LEU A 211 -9.70 2.42 -9.88
N PHE A 212 -8.62 3.18 -10.07
CA PHE A 212 -8.14 3.57 -11.40
C PHE A 212 -7.67 2.38 -12.25
N ILE A 213 -7.35 1.26 -11.61
CA ILE A 213 -7.01 0.01 -12.30
C ILE A 213 -8.26 -0.89 -12.42
N PHE A 214 -9.07 -0.95 -11.36
CA PHE A 214 -10.25 -1.81 -11.31
C PHE A 214 -11.30 -1.45 -12.36
N VAL A 215 -11.64 -0.16 -12.47
CA VAL A 215 -12.71 0.31 -13.37
C VAL A 215 -12.41 -0.03 -14.83
N PRO A 216 -11.24 0.32 -15.42
CA PRO A 216 -10.93 -0.07 -16.79
C PRO A 216 -10.96 -1.58 -17.01
N LEU A 217 -10.39 -2.37 -16.10
CA LEU A 217 -10.39 -3.83 -16.21
C LEU A 217 -11.82 -4.40 -16.15
N LEU A 218 -12.67 -3.84 -15.31
CA LEU A 218 -14.07 -4.23 -15.20
C LEU A 218 -14.84 -3.91 -16.49
N LEU A 219 -14.63 -2.72 -17.08
CA LEU A 219 -15.25 -2.30 -18.34
C LEU A 219 -14.79 -3.13 -19.54
N LEU A 220 -13.54 -3.60 -19.52
CA LEU A 220 -13.02 -4.50 -20.56
C LEU A 220 -13.66 -5.88 -20.48
N THR A 221 -13.99 -6.37 -19.30
CA THR A 221 -14.44 -7.75 -19.07
C THR A 221 -15.94 -7.91 -19.02
N ASP A 222 -16.67 -6.90 -18.57
CA ASP A 222 -18.14 -6.94 -18.50
C ASP A 222 -18.76 -5.82 -19.35
N LYS A 223 -19.79 -6.16 -20.13
CA LYS A 223 -20.48 -5.20 -21.00
C LYS A 223 -21.90 -4.89 -20.51
N ARG A 224 -22.35 -5.53 -19.43
CA ARG A 224 -23.69 -5.33 -18.87
C ARG A 224 -23.64 -4.30 -17.76
N ILE A 225 -24.21 -3.12 -17.95
CA ILE A 225 -24.18 -1.99 -17.02
C ILE A 225 -24.62 -2.40 -15.61
N ILE A 226 -25.68 -3.18 -15.47
CA ILE A 226 -26.18 -3.61 -14.14
C ILE A 226 -25.15 -4.48 -13.40
N ARG A 227 -24.43 -5.36 -14.10
CA ARG A 227 -23.37 -6.17 -13.49
C ARG A 227 -22.16 -5.31 -13.10
N ILE A 228 -21.80 -4.34 -13.93
CA ILE A 228 -20.71 -3.39 -13.65
C ILE A 228 -21.02 -2.63 -12.36
N ILE A 229 -22.25 -2.04 -12.28
CA ILE A 229 -22.69 -1.31 -11.07
C ILE A 229 -22.68 -2.23 -9.85
N GLY A 230 -23.20 -3.45 -9.94
CA GLY A 230 -23.21 -4.42 -8.84
C GLY A 230 -21.79 -4.76 -8.36
N LYS A 231 -20.85 -5.04 -9.28
CA LYS A 231 -19.44 -5.30 -8.93
C LYS A 231 -18.74 -4.07 -8.34
N MET A 232 -19.05 -2.86 -8.83
CA MET A 232 -18.55 -1.60 -8.27
C MET A 232 -19.03 -1.41 -6.83
N ILE A 233 -20.32 -1.61 -6.55
CA ILE A 233 -20.88 -1.51 -5.20
C ILE A 233 -20.17 -2.48 -4.26
N VAL A 234 -19.98 -3.74 -4.68
CA VAL A 234 -19.26 -4.74 -3.88
C VAL A 234 -17.81 -4.31 -3.64
N ALA A 235 -17.13 -3.83 -4.68
CA ALA A 235 -15.71 -3.44 -4.57
C ALA A 235 -15.48 -2.25 -3.63
N VAL A 236 -16.41 -1.29 -3.55
CA VAL A 236 -16.28 -0.08 -2.73
C VAL A 236 -16.90 -0.26 -1.33
N SER A 237 -17.76 -1.27 -1.14
CA SER A 237 -18.53 -1.45 0.10
C SER A 237 -17.69 -1.47 1.38
N PRO A 238 -16.50 -2.11 1.48
CA PRO A 238 -15.72 -2.09 2.73
C PRO A 238 -15.21 -0.69 3.09
N THR A 239 -14.82 0.13 2.11
CA THR A 239 -14.41 1.51 2.35
C THR A 239 -15.56 2.32 2.94
N LEU A 240 -16.78 2.15 2.43
CA LEU A 240 -17.96 2.84 2.93
C LEU A 240 -18.41 2.32 4.30
N VAL A 241 -18.48 1.00 4.46
CA VAL A 241 -18.98 0.35 5.70
C VAL A 241 -17.98 0.48 6.85
N SER A 242 -16.68 0.42 6.56
CA SER A 242 -15.63 0.51 7.60
C SER A 242 -15.61 1.84 8.35
N GLY A 243 -16.20 2.90 7.79
CA GLY A 243 -16.35 4.18 8.46
C GLY A 243 -17.50 4.24 9.46
N ILE A 244 -18.51 3.37 9.33
CA ILE A 244 -19.74 3.42 10.15
C ILE A 244 -19.46 3.33 11.66
N PRO A 245 -18.61 2.43 12.18
CA PRO A 245 -18.34 2.33 13.61
C PRO A 245 -17.72 3.59 14.23
N PHE A 246 -17.18 4.48 13.39
CA PHE A 246 -16.41 5.66 13.83
C PHE A 246 -17.17 6.98 13.72
N TYR A 247 -18.46 6.96 13.40
CA TYR A 247 -19.28 8.18 13.31
C TYR A 247 -19.30 9.02 14.60
N GLY A 248 -19.10 8.39 15.76
CA GLY A 248 -18.98 9.08 17.05
C GLY A 248 -17.64 9.83 17.24
N ASN A 249 -16.64 9.60 16.41
CA ASN A 249 -15.30 10.17 16.51
C ASN A 249 -15.19 11.46 15.67
N THR A 250 -16.03 12.45 15.95
CA THR A 250 -16.21 13.64 15.10
C THR A 250 -14.91 14.36 14.79
N GLU A 251 -14.08 14.67 15.79
CA GLU A 251 -12.81 15.38 15.62
C GLU A 251 -11.82 14.58 14.73
N ALA A 252 -11.69 13.27 14.98
CA ALA A 252 -10.80 12.41 14.17
C ALA A 252 -11.30 12.29 12.72
N MET A 253 -12.61 12.25 12.50
CA MET A 253 -13.20 12.22 11.16
C MET A 253 -13.04 13.55 10.42
N GLU A 254 -13.11 14.69 11.12
CA GLU A 254 -12.80 16.00 10.54
C GLU A 254 -11.35 16.10 10.07
N ILE A 255 -10.39 15.63 10.87
CA ILE A 255 -8.98 15.57 10.48
C ILE A 255 -8.79 14.70 9.23
N LYS A 256 -9.41 13.50 9.19
CA LYS A 256 -9.36 12.62 8.03
C LYS A 256 -9.95 13.28 6.79
N LYS A 257 -11.09 13.96 6.91
CA LYS A 257 -11.75 14.72 5.83
C LYS A 257 -10.87 15.86 5.34
N LYS A 258 -10.27 16.63 6.24
CA LYS A 258 -9.36 17.73 5.90
C LYS A 258 -8.17 17.21 5.09
N PHE A 259 -7.52 16.14 5.56
CA PHE A 259 -6.42 15.50 4.84
C PHE A 259 -6.84 15.02 3.44
N SER A 260 -8.01 14.39 3.31
CA SER A 260 -8.56 13.95 2.03
C SER A 260 -8.79 15.12 1.06
N ASN A 261 -9.28 16.26 1.56
CA ASN A 261 -9.47 17.46 0.75
C ASN A 261 -8.13 18.08 0.31
N GLU A 262 -7.15 18.15 1.21
CA GLU A 262 -5.80 18.64 0.88
C GLU A 262 -5.15 17.77 -0.20
N MET A 263 -5.29 16.45 -0.12
CA MET A 263 -4.79 15.55 -1.17
C MET A 263 -5.52 15.75 -2.50
N LEU A 264 -6.82 15.99 -2.49
CA LEU A 264 -7.59 16.30 -3.71
C LEU A 264 -7.14 17.63 -4.32
N GLU A 265 -6.91 18.65 -3.50
CA GLU A 265 -6.39 19.95 -3.94
C GLU A 265 -5.01 19.80 -4.58
N MET A 266 -4.10 19.01 -3.97
CA MET A 266 -2.79 18.72 -4.55
C MET A 266 -2.91 18.04 -5.93
N LEU A 267 -3.79 17.05 -6.07
CA LEU A 267 -4.03 16.36 -7.33
C LEU A 267 -4.60 17.28 -8.43
N THR A 268 -5.36 18.30 -8.03
CA THR A 268 -5.99 19.26 -8.96
C THR A 268 -5.19 20.55 -9.14
N ALA A 269 -4.10 20.74 -8.39
CA ALA A 269 -3.27 21.94 -8.44
C ALA A 269 -2.49 22.07 -9.77
N ALA A 270 -2.03 20.96 -10.32
CA ALA A 270 -1.37 20.95 -11.61
C ALA A 270 -2.41 21.15 -12.73
N LYS A 271 -2.42 22.31 -13.35
CA LYS A 271 -3.38 22.69 -14.39
C LYS A 271 -2.68 22.88 -15.72
N VAL A 272 -3.36 22.52 -16.80
CA VAL A 272 -2.92 22.76 -18.17
C VAL A 272 -3.94 23.67 -18.84
N PRO A 273 -3.50 24.80 -19.46
CA PRO A 273 -4.40 25.66 -20.19
C PRO A 273 -4.90 24.93 -21.46
N PHE A 274 -6.20 24.74 -21.56
CA PHE A 274 -6.84 24.14 -22.71
C PHE A 274 -8.12 24.91 -23.07
N LEU A 275 -8.19 25.45 -24.28
CA LEU A 275 -9.35 26.19 -24.83
C LEU A 275 -9.89 27.25 -23.86
N ASN A 276 -9.02 28.16 -23.36
CA ASN A 276 -9.35 29.23 -22.41
C ASN A 276 -9.88 28.75 -21.02
N ARG A 277 -9.64 27.50 -20.66
CA ARG A 277 -9.93 26.95 -19.32
C ARG A 277 -8.71 26.23 -18.77
N ASP A 278 -8.48 26.40 -17.47
CA ASP A 278 -7.48 25.63 -16.76
C ASP A 278 -8.09 24.26 -16.36
N ILE A 279 -7.65 23.22 -17.04
CA ILE A 279 -8.09 21.85 -16.74
C ILE A 279 -7.04 21.17 -15.85
N PRO A 280 -7.42 20.59 -14.71
CA PRO A 280 -6.49 19.79 -13.91
C PRO A 280 -5.83 18.68 -14.74
N LEU A 281 -4.50 18.59 -14.66
CA LEU A 281 -3.71 17.59 -15.42
C LEU A 281 -4.21 16.16 -15.19
N VAL A 282 -4.68 15.86 -13.99
CA VAL A 282 -5.23 14.56 -13.63
C VAL A 282 -6.46 14.21 -14.49
N ILE A 283 -7.31 15.17 -14.83
CA ILE A 283 -8.50 14.94 -15.67
C ILE A 283 -8.08 14.63 -17.11
N ILE A 284 -7.03 15.29 -17.60
CA ILE A 284 -6.50 15.03 -18.96
C ILE A 284 -5.89 13.63 -19.03
N LEU A 285 -5.13 13.22 -18.00
CA LEU A 285 -4.52 11.90 -17.92
C LEU A 285 -5.55 10.77 -17.81
N LEU A 286 -6.69 11.02 -17.14
CA LEU A 286 -7.77 10.04 -17.00
C LEU A 286 -8.73 10.01 -18.19
N GLY A 287 -8.89 11.14 -18.90
CA GLY A 287 -9.78 11.27 -20.06
C GLY A 287 -9.12 10.93 -21.40
N GLY A 288 -7.81 10.73 -21.43
CA GLY A 288 -7.03 10.42 -22.63
C GLY A 288 -6.80 8.92 -22.87
N VAL A 289 -7.56 8.06 -22.19
CA VAL A 289 -7.50 6.59 -22.34
C VAL A 289 -8.71 6.06 -23.08
#